data_a482ad38cb435a69ed54befc9d861736
#
_entry.id   a482ad38cb435a69ed54befc9d861736
#
_cell.length_a   1.000
_cell.length_b   1.000
_cell.length_c   1.000
_cell.angle_alpha   90.00
_cell.angle_beta   90.00
_cell.angle_gamma   90.00
#
_symmetry.space_group_name_H-M   'P 1'
#
loop_
_entity.id
_entity.type
_entity.pdbx_description
1 polymer ?
#
loop_
_entity_poly.entity_id
_entity_poly.type
_entity_poly.pdbx_seq_one_letter_code
_entity_poly.pdbx_strand_id
1 'polypeptide(L)'
;DSRYSTEYHEADKRSIANKIQIHFKDGSSTDAIEVEYPIGHMRRREEGIPVLEQKFLKNLQITYDATKSNKIYSLCTNQEELENTSVTDFQELFAVESNNF
;
A
#
# COMPACT_ATOMS: atom_id res chain seq x y z
N ASP A 1 5.29 -12.25 -23.93
CA ASP A 1 6.44 -13.08 -23.49
C ASP A 1 5.90 -14.26 -22.68
N SER A 2 6.14 -15.47 -23.21
CA SER A 2 5.65 -16.74 -22.59
C SER A 2 6.23 -16.96 -21.17
N ARG A 3 7.40 -16.39 -20.86
CA ARG A 3 7.98 -16.42 -19.52
C ARG A 3 7.02 -15.87 -18.46
N TYR A 4 6.33 -14.76 -18.74
CA TYR A 4 5.40 -14.15 -17.80
C TYR A 4 4.22 -15.07 -17.47
N SER A 5 3.69 -15.76 -18.46
CA SER A 5 2.61 -16.74 -18.24
C SER A 5 3.09 -17.94 -17.43
N THR A 6 4.27 -18.47 -17.73
CA THR A 6 4.86 -19.60 -17.01
C THR A 6 5.10 -19.24 -15.54
N GLU A 7 5.74 -18.12 -15.26
CA GLU A 7 6.06 -17.68 -13.90
C GLU A 7 4.83 -17.32 -13.07
N TYR A 8 3.75 -16.86 -13.71
CA TYR A 8 2.47 -16.65 -13.04
C TYR A 8 1.88 -17.94 -12.47
N HIS A 9 2.04 -19.06 -13.18
CA HIS A 9 1.53 -20.36 -12.75
C HIS A 9 2.41 -21.09 -11.74
N GLU A 10 3.66 -20.67 -11.57
CA GLU A 10 4.54 -21.22 -10.54
C GLU A 10 4.09 -20.77 -9.15
N ALA A 11 3.75 -21.74 -8.28
CA ALA A 11 3.12 -21.45 -6.98
C ALA A 11 3.99 -20.62 -6.03
N ASP A 12 5.30 -20.73 -6.13
CA ASP A 12 6.27 -19.98 -5.30
C ASP A 12 6.61 -18.61 -5.87
N LYS A 13 6.34 -18.35 -7.14
CA LYS A 13 6.56 -17.06 -7.78
C LYS A 13 5.30 -16.22 -7.88
N ARG A 14 4.27 -16.73 -8.52
CA ARG A 14 3.03 -15.99 -8.81
C ARG A 14 3.31 -14.60 -9.36
N SER A 15 4.29 -14.51 -10.25
CA SER A 15 4.78 -13.27 -10.83
C SER A 15 3.72 -12.59 -11.68
N ILE A 16 3.53 -11.28 -11.51
CA ILE A 16 2.69 -10.42 -12.37
C ILE A 16 3.60 -9.37 -13.01
N ALA A 17 4.60 -9.85 -13.72
CA ALA A 17 5.62 -8.99 -14.31
C ALA A 17 5.05 -8.09 -15.41
N ASN A 18 5.55 -6.87 -15.45
CA ASN A 18 5.28 -5.89 -16.50
C ASN A 18 6.58 -5.26 -16.97
N LYS A 19 6.64 -4.99 -18.25
CA LYS A 19 7.77 -4.28 -18.87
C LYS A 19 7.26 -3.17 -19.76
N ILE A 20 7.83 -1.99 -19.64
CA ILE A 20 7.50 -0.84 -20.46
C ILE A 20 8.74 -0.20 -21.04
N GLN A 21 8.66 0.21 -22.30
CA GLN A 21 9.63 1.05 -22.96
C GLN A 21 8.89 2.01 -23.91
N ILE A 22 9.28 3.27 -23.94
CA ILE A 22 8.66 4.28 -24.79
C ILE A 22 9.61 4.60 -25.93
N HIS A 23 9.10 4.52 -27.16
CA HIS A 23 9.81 4.92 -28.37
C HIS A 23 9.22 6.23 -28.89
N PHE A 24 10.07 7.22 -29.12
CA PHE A 24 9.67 8.51 -29.62
C PHE A 24 9.74 8.57 -31.16
N LYS A 25 9.02 9.51 -31.74
CA LYS A 25 8.96 9.69 -33.20
C LYS A 25 10.29 10.13 -33.83
N ASP A 26 11.16 10.73 -33.03
CA ASP A 26 12.51 11.15 -33.44
C ASP A 26 13.53 10.00 -33.48
N GLY A 27 13.10 8.76 -33.15
CA GLY A 27 13.92 7.57 -33.11
C GLY A 27 14.60 7.30 -31.76
N SER A 28 14.47 8.20 -30.80
CA SER A 28 14.95 7.96 -29.42
C SER A 28 14.01 7.06 -28.63
N SER A 29 14.48 6.50 -27.54
CA SER A 29 13.66 5.69 -26.62
C SER A 29 14.12 5.85 -25.18
N THR A 30 13.19 5.60 -24.26
CA THR A 30 13.55 5.45 -22.83
C THR A 30 14.26 4.12 -22.59
N ASP A 31 14.86 3.97 -21.43
CA ASP A 31 15.26 2.66 -20.94
C ASP A 31 14.03 1.77 -20.79
N ALA A 32 14.21 0.47 -21.00
CA ALA A 32 13.17 -0.51 -20.69
C ALA A 32 13.13 -0.76 -19.19
N ILE A 33 11.97 -0.57 -18.59
CA ILE A 33 11.75 -0.81 -17.16
C ILE A 33 10.88 -2.05 -17.00
N GLU A 34 11.41 -3.04 -16.30
CA GLU A 34 10.70 -4.28 -15.97
C GLU A 34 10.50 -4.36 -14.45
N VAL A 35 9.25 -4.63 -14.03
CA VAL A 35 8.90 -4.92 -12.64
C VAL A 35 8.37 -6.35 -12.60
N GLU A 36 9.14 -7.26 -12.00
CA GLU A 36 8.77 -8.67 -11.89
C GLU A 36 7.70 -8.88 -10.83
N TYR A 37 7.88 -8.28 -9.66
CA TYR A 37 6.93 -8.33 -8.55
C TYR A 37 6.50 -6.92 -8.16
N PRO A 38 5.19 -6.62 -8.16
CA PRO A 38 4.69 -5.34 -7.65
C PRO A 38 5.00 -5.21 -6.15
N ILE A 39 5.04 -3.96 -5.66
CA ILE A 39 5.42 -3.68 -4.26
C ILE A 39 4.54 -4.40 -3.23
N GLY A 40 3.30 -4.73 -3.56
CA GLY A 40 2.39 -5.49 -2.71
C GLY A 40 2.57 -7.01 -2.75
N HIS A 41 3.44 -7.51 -3.61
CA HIS A 41 3.68 -8.95 -3.73
C HIS A 41 4.38 -9.50 -2.49
N MET A 42 4.07 -10.77 -2.13
CA MET A 42 4.62 -11.41 -0.93
C MET A 42 6.16 -11.44 -0.89
N ARG A 43 6.81 -11.52 -2.05
CA ARG A 43 8.28 -11.49 -2.17
C ARG A 43 8.89 -10.12 -1.87
N ARG A 44 8.09 -9.05 -1.86
CA ARG A 44 8.52 -7.68 -1.55
C ARG A 44 7.91 -7.17 -0.23
N ARG A 45 7.47 -8.05 0.63
CA ARG A 45 6.78 -7.68 1.87
C ARG A 45 7.61 -6.79 2.78
N GLU A 46 8.91 -7.02 2.89
CA GLU A 46 9.81 -6.19 3.70
C GLU A 46 9.88 -4.74 3.19
N GLU A 47 9.84 -4.53 1.87
CA GLU A 47 9.74 -3.20 1.27
C GLU A 47 8.30 -2.66 1.31
N GLY A 48 7.32 -3.53 1.10
CA GLY A 48 5.92 -3.16 0.92
C GLY A 48 5.24 -2.71 2.19
N ILE A 49 5.50 -3.34 3.33
CA ILE A 49 4.87 -2.99 4.61
C ILE A 49 5.14 -1.53 5.00
N PRO A 50 6.38 -1.03 5.02
CA PRO A 50 6.64 0.38 5.32
C PRO A 50 5.94 1.36 4.35
N VAL A 51 5.84 1.01 3.07
CA VAL A 51 5.12 1.81 2.07
C VAL A 51 3.63 1.88 2.37
N LEU A 52 3.01 0.75 2.75
CA LEU A 52 1.61 0.68 3.15
C LEU A 52 1.34 1.49 4.42
N GLU A 53 2.21 1.41 5.41
CA GLU A 53 2.09 2.19 6.65
C GLU A 53 2.14 3.70 6.37
N GLN A 54 3.07 4.14 5.53
CA GLN A 54 3.16 5.54 5.12
C GLN A 54 1.93 5.99 4.33
N LYS A 55 1.42 5.14 3.45
CA LYS A 55 0.18 5.42 2.71
C LYS A 55 -1.01 5.55 3.65
N PHE A 56 -1.12 4.66 4.64
CA PHE A 56 -2.17 4.71 5.65
C PHE A 56 -2.13 6.02 6.43
N LEU A 57 -0.97 6.40 6.96
CA LEU A 57 -0.81 7.66 7.69
C LEU A 57 -1.17 8.88 6.83
N LYS A 58 -0.70 8.94 5.58
CA LYS A 58 -1.05 10.01 4.65
C LYS A 58 -2.55 10.10 4.38
N ASN A 59 -3.21 8.96 4.22
CA ASN A 59 -4.66 8.92 4.00
C ASN A 59 -5.43 9.42 5.24
N LEU A 60 -5.00 9.07 6.44
CA LEU A 60 -5.58 9.59 7.67
C LEU A 60 -5.48 11.12 7.75
N GLN A 61 -4.34 11.69 7.38
CA GLN A 61 -4.08 13.13 7.41
C GLN A 61 -4.91 13.94 6.42
N ILE A 62 -5.58 13.31 5.46
CA ILE A 62 -6.54 13.98 4.58
C ILE A 62 -7.83 14.35 5.35
N THR A 63 -8.23 13.52 6.29
CA THR A 63 -9.52 13.65 7.02
C THR A 63 -9.34 14.15 8.44
N TYR A 64 -8.26 13.77 9.09
CA TYR A 64 -8.01 14.03 10.52
C TYR A 64 -6.79 14.92 10.71
N ASP A 65 -6.77 15.66 11.82
CA ASP A 65 -5.57 16.39 12.25
C ASP A 65 -4.40 15.43 12.58
N ALA A 66 -3.22 15.99 12.81
CA ALA A 66 -2.03 15.21 13.08
C ALA A 66 -2.14 14.37 14.37
N THR A 67 -2.76 14.91 15.42
CA THR A 67 -2.92 14.22 16.71
C THR A 67 -3.81 13.00 16.56
N LYS A 68 -4.97 13.15 15.93
CA LYS A 68 -5.92 12.05 15.70
C LYS A 68 -5.39 11.03 14.72
N SER A 69 -4.74 11.48 13.64
CA SER A 69 -4.10 10.60 12.66
C SER A 69 -3.03 9.72 13.31
N ASN A 70 -2.17 10.28 14.15
CA ASN A 70 -1.14 9.54 14.86
C ASN A 70 -1.73 8.55 15.88
N LYS A 71 -2.81 8.93 16.56
CA LYS A 71 -3.51 8.05 17.50
C LYS A 71 -4.11 6.82 16.80
N ILE A 72 -4.78 7.03 15.68
CA ILE A 72 -5.34 5.94 14.86
C ILE A 72 -4.22 5.05 14.33
N TYR A 73 -3.18 5.65 13.78
CA TYR A 73 -2.02 4.93 13.24
C TYR A 73 -1.35 4.06 14.30
N SER A 74 -1.08 4.62 15.48
CA SER A 74 -0.44 3.90 16.60
C SER A 74 -1.29 2.71 17.05
N LEU A 75 -2.60 2.88 17.17
CA LEU A 75 -3.50 1.79 17.54
C LEU A 75 -3.50 0.68 16.48
N CYS A 76 -3.65 1.03 15.22
CA CYS A 76 -3.73 0.05 14.12
C CYS A 76 -2.41 -0.68 13.83
N THR A 77 -1.29 -0.12 14.24
CA THR A 77 0.04 -0.74 14.10
C THR A 77 0.52 -1.47 15.36
N ASN A 78 -0.27 -1.44 16.42
CA ASN A 78 0.01 -2.17 17.66
C ASN A 78 -1.04 -3.28 17.87
N GLN A 79 -0.64 -4.53 17.59
CA GLN A 79 -1.56 -5.67 17.63
C GLN A 79 -2.20 -5.85 19.01
N GLU A 80 -1.43 -5.78 20.07
CA GLU A 80 -1.92 -5.99 21.44
C GLU A 80 -2.96 -4.93 21.83
N GLU A 81 -2.70 -3.66 21.57
CA GLU A 81 -3.65 -2.59 21.83
C GLU A 81 -4.91 -2.73 20.99
N LEU A 82 -4.76 -3.09 19.71
CA LEU A 82 -5.89 -3.27 18.80
C LEU A 82 -6.80 -4.42 19.25
N GLU A 83 -6.24 -5.55 19.65
CA GLU A 83 -6.99 -6.71 20.15
C GLU A 83 -7.72 -6.42 21.46
N ASN A 84 -7.18 -5.54 22.31
CA ASN A 84 -7.78 -5.11 23.55
C ASN A 84 -8.77 -3.94 23.42
N THR A 85 -8.93 -3.38 22.23
CA THR A 85 -9.84 -2.27 21.97
C THR A 85 -11.23 -2.81 21.59
N SER A 86 -12.28 -2.31 22.25
CA SER A 86 -13.65 -2.67 21.89
C SER A 86 -14.01 -2.15 20.50
N VAL A 87 -14.96 -2.80 19.83
CA VAL A 87 -15.46 -2.34 18.52
C VAL A 87 -16.06 -0.93 18.61
N THR A 88 -16.76 -0.64 19.69
CA THR A 88 -17.36 0.69 19.93
C THR A 88 -16.28 1.76 20.04
N ASP A 89 -15.26 1.54 20.85
CA ASP A 89 -14.16 2.50 21.04
C ASP A 89 -13.36 2.68 19.74
N PHE A 90 -13.16 1.59 19.01
CA PHE A 90 -12.51 1.66 17.69
C PHE A 90 -13.31 2.52 16.71
N GLN A 91 -14.63 2.32 16.61
CA GLN A 91 -15.49 3.13 15.74
C GLN A 91 -15.52 4.61 16.17
N GLU A 92 -15.63 4.89 17.47
CA GLU A 92 -15.62 6.26 17.99
C GLU A 92 -14.31 7.00 17.67
N LEU A 93 -13.20 6.29 17.61
CA LEU A 93 -11.91 6.87 17.24
C LEU A 93 -11.93 7.49 15.83
N PHE A 94 -12.74 6.94 14.92
CA PHE A 94 -12.89 7.44 13.55
C PHE A 94 -14.03 8.46 13.39
N ALA A 95 -14.79 8.74 14.44
CA ALA A 95 -15.86 9.72 14.36
C ALA A 95 -15.32 11.10 14.00
N VAL A 96 -15.94 11.73 13.02
CA VAL A 96 -15.69 13.13 12.66
C VAL A 96 -16.70 13.99 13.40
N GLU A 97 -16.23 15.00 14.13
CA GLU A 97 -17.16 15.97 14.71
C GLU A 97 -17.92 16.64 13.57
N SER A 98 -19.23 16.46 13.55
CA SER A 98 -20.07 17.21 12.64
C SER A 98 -20.00 18.67 13.05
N ASN A 99 -19.33 19.50 12.23
CA ASN A 99 -19.50 20.91 12.34
C ASN A 99 -20.99 21.18 12.10
N ASN A 100 -21.71 21.55 13.15
CA ASN A 100 -23.08 22.02 13.04
C ASN A 100 -23.04 23.30 12.19
N PHE A 101 -23.58 23.15 10.99
CA PHE A 101 -23.84 24.31 10.13
C PHE A 101 -25.03 25.11 10.69
#